data_89d42236dd55c7d74d3c83705ef60151
#
_entry.id   89d42236dd55c7d74d3c83705ef60151
#
_cell.length_a   1.000
_cell.length_b   1.000
_cell.length_c   1.000
_cell.angle_alpha   90.00
_cell.angle_beta   90.00
_cell.angle_gamma   90.00
#
_symmetry.space_group_name_H-M   'P 1'
#
loop_
_entity.id
_entity.type
_entity.pdbx_description
1 polymer ?
#
loop_
_entity_poly.entity_id
_entity_poly.type
_entity_poly.pdbx_seq_one_letter_code
_entity_poly.pdbx_strand_id
1 'polypeptide(L)'
;VTAPPVPRPAPPRDRLTTALWTGGIAVFLFIYLPLVVVVLYAFHEPSIVAWPFQGWTLKWFVALSQDRGLLSAAVASLKLALMATALALGIGVPGAFVLDRFDFPGKTIFERLVLLPLILPGIITGVAMLTFFSFIGLSLSSGFPAIPGWPVVLGHGAALTSIVVTQVYARLRRFDRAQEEASQDLYANEWQTFWLVTLPGIRSAVLGSALLVLTLSLDEIAVTFFLIGRQNTIPLQIWGMLRRGITPEVNAAATVIFLLSVIIIVTWARLMRED
;
A
#
# COMPACT_ATOMS: atom_id res chain seq x y z
N VAL A 1 -4.52 -24.68 -53.58
CA VAL A 1 -3.56 -25.24 -52.57
C VAL A 1 -2.63 -24.08 -52.20
N THR A 2 -2.92 -23.40 -51.09
CA THR A 2 -2.10 -22.33 -50.53
C THR A 2 -0.95 -22.96 -49.72
N ALA A 3 0.29 -22.66 -50.11
CA ALA A 3 1.47 -23.13 -49.39
C ALA A 3 1.43 -22.67 -47.93
N PRO A 4 1.87 -23.49 -46.95
CA PRO A 4 1.90 -23.12 -45.57
C PRO A 4 2.88 -21.94 -45.36
N PRO A 5 2.58 -21.00 -44.42
CA PRO A 5 3.44 -19.85 -44.16
C PRO A 5 4.83 -20.31 -43.70
N VAL A 6 5.85 -19.82 -44.35
CA VAL A 6 7.25 -20.07 -43.98
C VAL A 6 7.50 -19.43 -42.60
N PRO A 7 7.97 -20.17 -41.58
CA PRO A 7 8.28 -19.62 -40.28
C PRO A 7 9.40 -18.57 -40.43
N ARG A 8 9.10 -17.34 -39.96
CA ARG A 8 10.13 -16.27 -39.95
C ARG A 8 11.26 -16.70 -39.01
N PRO A 9 12.53 -16.62 -39.47
CA PRO A 9 13.66 -16.91 -38.60
C PRO A 9 13.62 -15.94 -37.39
N ALA A 10 13.85 -16.48 -36.19
CA ALA A 10 13.97 -15.67 -35.00
C ALA A 10 15.07 -14.60 -35.20
N PRO A 11 14.86 -13.34 -34.83
CA PRO A 11 15.88 -12.31 -35.00
C PRO A 11 17.17 -12.74 -34.27
N PRO A 12 18.35 -12.46 -34.82
CA PRO A 12 19.61 -12.75 -34.14
C PRO A 12 19.59 -12.06 -32.77
N ARG A 13 19.94 -12.78 -31.73
CA ARG A 13 20.09 -12.21 -30.39
C ARG A 13 21.28 -11.25 -30.45
N ASP A 14 21.00 -9.99 -30.66
CA ASP A 14 22.01 -8.94 -30.64
C ASP A 14 22.72 -8.95 -29.29
N ARG A 15 24.03 -8.71 -29.30
CA ARG A 15 24.86 -8.60 -28.07
C ARG A 15 24.25 -7.64 -27.05
N LEU A 16 23.61 -6.57 -27.53
CA LEU A 16 22.88 -5.61 -26.70
C LEU A 16 21.70 -6.26 -25.98
N THR A 17 20.89 -7.03 -26.68
CA THR A 17 19.73 -7.75 -26.08
C THR A 17 20.20 -8.73 -25.00
N THR A 18 21.28 -9.48 -25.27
CA THR A 18 21.88 -10.39 -24.29
C THR A 18 22.42 -9.63 -23.08
N ALA A 19 23.13 -8.53 -23.29
CA ALA A 19 23.65 -7.68 -22.19
C ALA A 19 22.53 -7.09 -21.33
N LEU A 20 21.43 -6.63 -21.97
CA LEU A 20 20.26 -6.11 -21.25
C LEU A 20 19.57 -7.19 -20.41
N TRP A 21 19.40 -8.40 -20.95
CA TRP A 21 18.85 -9.53 -20.20
C TRP A 21 19.74 -9.92 -19.03
N THR A 22 21.05 -10.03 -19.26
CA THR A 22 22.00 -10.40 -18.20
C THR A 22 22.04 -9.34 -17.11
N GLY A 23 22.09 -8.05 -17.49
CA GLY A 23 22.01 -6.94 -16.55
C GLY A 23 20.70 -6.92 -15.76
N GLY A 24 19.57 -7.13 -16.43
CA GLY A 24 18.26 -7.24 -15.79
C GLY A 24 18.20 -8.38 -14.76
N ILE A 25 18.64 -9.58 -15.14
CA ILE A 25 18.69 -10.74 -14.24
C ILE A 25 19.61 -10.45 -13.05
N ALA A 26 20.79 -9.85 -13.27
CA ALA A 26 21.72 -9.51 -12.20
C ALA A 26 21.10 -8.53 -11.19
N VAL A 27 20.39 -7.51 -11.66
CA VAL A 27 19.66 -6.56 -10.81
C VAL A 27 18.56 -7.27 -10.01
N PHE A 28 17.76 -8.13 -10.66
CA PHE A 28 16.74 -8.91 -9.96
C PHE A 28 17.35 -9.83 -8.89
N LEU A 29 18.40 -10.55 -9.19
CA LEU A 29 19.09 -11.39 -8.22
C LEU A 29 19.62 -10.56 -7.05
N PHE A 30 20.22 -9.40 -7.32
CA PHE A 30 20.72 -8.52 -6.27
C PHE A 30 19.61 -8.02 -5.33
N ILE A 31 18.45 -7.67 -5.87
CA ILE A 31 17.30 -7.18 -5.08
C ILE A 31 16.65 -8.31 -4.26
N TYR A 32 16.49 -9.50 -4.86
CA TYR A 32 15.77 -10.60 -4.22
C TYR A 32 16.64 -11.50 -3.33
N LEU A 33 17.97 -11.51 -3.52
CA LEU A 33 18.90 -12.33 -2.71
C LEU A 33 18.74 -12.08 -1.20
N PRO A 34 18.68 -10.82 -0.71
CA PRO A 34 18.46 -10.58 0.72
C PRO A 34 17.13 -11.16 1.23
N LEU A 35 16.06 -11.11 0.43
CA LEU A 35 14.78 -11.71 0.81
C LEU A 35 14.86 -13.23 0.91
N VAL A 36 15.58 -13.88 -0.01
CA VAL A 36 15.83 -15.32 0.04
C VAL A 36 16.59 -15.67 1.32
N VAL A 37 17.58 -14.87 1.71
CA VAL A 37 18.34 -15.06 2.95
C VAL A 37 17.43 -14.94 4.18
N VAL A 38 16.54 -13.94 4.23
CA VAL A 38 15.56 -13.78 5.32
C VAL A 38 14.66 -15.03 5.41
N VAL A 39 14.12 -15.49 4.28
CA VAL A 39 13.28 -16.70 4.23
C VAL A 39 14.07 -17.93 4.67
N LEU A 40 15.31 -18.09 4.23
CA LEU A 40 16.15 -19.21 4.63
C LEU A 40 16.40 -19.23 6.15
N TYR A 41 16.78 -18.09 6.72
CA TYR A 41 17.05 -17.98 8.15
C TYR A 41 15.80 -18.00 9.04
N ALA A 42 14.59 -17.88 8.47
CA ALA A 42 13.35 -18.16 9.18
C ALA A 42 13.22 -19.62 9.64
N PHE A 43 13.93 -20.52 8.96
CA PHE A 43 13.97 -21.97 9.30
C PHE A 43 15.24 -22.37 10.08
N HIS A 44 16.10 -21.40 10.42
CA HIS A 44 17.34 -21.68 11.14
C HIS A 44 17.08 -22.15 12.57
N GLU A 45 17.66 -23.28 12.98
CA GLU A 45 17.40 -23.90 14.30
C GLU A 45 17.96 -23.08 15.48
N PRO A 46 19.22 -22.62 15.48
CA PRO A 46 19.77 -21.80 16.56
C PRO A 46 19.03 -20.46 16.73
N SER A 47 19.06 -19.90 17.92
CA SER A 47 18.41 -18.62 18.26
C SER A 47 19.17 -17.39 17.73
N ILE A 48 20.39 -17.58 17.27
CA ILE A 48 21.24 -16.52 16.73
C ILE A 48 21.43 -16.77 15.24
N VAL A 49 21.19 -15.73 14.44
CA VAL A 49 21.44 -15.76 13.00
C VAL A 49 22.95 -15.71 12.77
N ALA A 50 23.55 -16.85 12.41
CA ALA A 50 24.97 -16.97 12.14
C ALA A 50 25.24 -17.90 10.95
N TRP A 51 26.39 -17.71 10.31
CA TRP A 51 26.90 -18.64 9.30
C TRP A 51 27.86 -19.65 9.95
N PRO A 52 27.84 -20.94 9.55
CA PRO A 52 27.00 -21.55 8.52
C PRO A 52 25.56 -21.82 8.99
N PHE A 53 24.64 -22.01 8.04
CA PHE A 53 23.25 -22.40 8.31
C PHE A 53 23.25 -23.78 9.03
N GLN A 54 22.51 -23.85 10.14
CA GLN A 54 22.46 -25.05 10.99
C GLN A 54 21.01 -25.45 11.23
N GLY A 55 20.67 -26.65 10.79
CA GLY A 55 19.38 -27.27 11.05
C GLY A 55 18.15 -26.56 10.46
N TRP A 56 17.10 -27.33 10.18
CA TRP A 56 15.81 -26.85 9.71
C TRP A 56 14.77 -27.01 10.81
N THR A 57 14.04 -25.95 11.14
CA THR A 57 13.00 -25.98 12.17
C THR A 57 11.81 -25.10 11.79
N LEU A 58 10.62 -25.47 12.26
CA LEU A 58 9.40 -24.65 12.19
C LEU A 58 9.05 -24.01 13.54
N LYS A 59 9.90 -24.19 14.58
CA LYS A 59 9.60 -23.71 15.94
C LYS A 59 9.31 -22.22 16.01
N TRP A 60 9.96 -21.42 15.16
CA TRP A 60 9.76 -19.96 15.15
C TRP A 60 8.39 -19.59 14.61
N PHE A 61 7.85 -20.30 13.62
CA PHE A 61 6.50 -20.11 13.13
C PHE A 61 5.45 -20.52 14.18
N VAL A 62 5.73 -21.57 14.94
CA VAL A 62 4.88 -21.98 16.06
C VAL A 62 4.93 -20.92 17.16
N ALA A 63 6.11 -20.41 17.52
CA ALA A 63 6.27 -19.34 18.49
C ALA A 63 5.47 -18.07 18.08
N LEU A 64 5.57 -17.65 16.81
CA LEU A 64 4.81 -16.51 16.28
C LEU A 64 3.30 -16.72 16.39
N SER A 65 2.80 -17.93 16.12
CA SER A 65 1.35 -18.21 16.22
C SER A 65 0.82 -18.12 17.66
N GLN A 66 1.69 -18.18 18.65
CA GLN A 66 1.40 -18.07 20.08
C GLN A 66 1.70 -16.68 20.65
N ASP A 67 2.42 -15.82 19.90
CA ASP A 67 2.72 -14.45 20.31
C ASP A 67 1.46 -13.57 20.21
N ARG A 68 0.81 -13.40 21.37
CA ARG A 68 -0.39 -12.53 21.47
C ARG A 68 -0.10 -11.08 21.10
N GLY A 69 1.13 -10.61 21.33
CA GLY A 69 1.55 -9.25 20.96
C GLY A 69 1.56 -9.06 19.45
N LEU A 70 2.15 -10.01 18.71
CA LEU A 70 2.20 -10.01 17.26
C LEU A 70 0.80 -10.18 16.63
N LEU A 71 -0.02 -11.10 17.18
CA LEU A 71 -1.39 -11.31 16.70
C LEU A 71 -2.26 -10.06 16.91
N SER A 72 -2.15 -9.41 18.09
CA SER A 72 -2.87 -8.16 18.34
C SER A 72 -2.39 -7.02 17.43
N ALA A 73 -1.08 -6.94 17.16
CA ALA A 73 -0.50 -5.98 16.23
C ALA A 73 -0.98 -6.22 14.79
N ALA A 74 -1.14 -7.49 14.36
CA ALA A 74 -1.69 -7.84 13.06
C ALA A 74 -3.13 -7.33 12.87
N VAL A 75 -3.97 -7.58 13.87
CA VAL A 75 -5.36 -7.11 13.87
C VAL A 75 -5.42 -5.57 13.90
N ALA A 76 -4.57 -4.92 14.70
CA ALA A 76 -4.48 -3.46 14.76
C ALA A 76 -4.03 -2.85 13.43
N SER A 77 -2.99 -3.42 12.79
CA SER A 77 -2.53 -2.99 11.46
C SER A 77 -3.63 -3.09 10.42
N LEU A 78 -4.36 -4.21 10.35
CA LEU A 78 -5.43 -4.39 9.38
C LEU A 78 -6.57 -3.39 9.59
N LYS A 79 -6.99 -3.19 10.85
CA LYS A 79 -8.03 -2.21 11.20
C LYS A 79 -7.60 -0.80 10.84
N LEU A 80 -6.36 -0.43 11.20
CA LEU A 80 -5.79 0.88 10.86
C LEU A 80 -5.77 1.10 9.35
N ALA A 81 -5.26 0.13 8.58
CA ALA A 81 -5.16 0.26 7.14
C ALA A 81 -6.53 0.37 6.47
N LEU A 82 -7.52 -0.41 6.91
CA LEU A 82 -8.89 -0.31 6.39
C LEU A 82 -9.53 1.03 6.72
N MET A 83 -9.40 1.52 7.96
CA MET A 83 -9.96 2.81 8.37
C MET A 83 -9.29 3.97 7.66
N ALA A 84 -7.95 3.96 7.54
CA ALA A 84 -7.19 4.96 6.81
C ALA A 84 -7.56 4.96 5.31
N THR A 85 -7.73 3.78 4.71
CA THR A 85 -8.17 3.65 3.32
C THR A 85 -9.57 4.22 3.12
N ALA A 86 -10.52 3.87 3.99
CA ALA A 86 -11.87 4.40 3.93
C ALA A 86 -11.88 5.94 4.06
N LEU A 87 -11.09 6.48 4.97
CA LEU A 87 -10.94 7.93 5.16
C LEU A 87 -10.30 8.59 3.93
N ALA A 88 -9.22 8.02 3.42
CA ALA A 88 -8.51 8.54 2.24
C ALA A 88 -9.41 8.54 1.00
N LEU A 89 -10.20 7.49 0.79
CA LEU A 89 -11.19 7.43 -0.30
C LEU A 89 -12.31 8.42 -0.08
N GLY A 90 -12.86 8.50 1.14
CA GLY A 90 -13.96 9.39 1.48
C GLY A 90 -13.64 10.87 1.28
N ILE A 91 -12.36 11.26 1.43
CA ILE A 91 -11.89 12.64 1.21
C ILE A 91 -11.30 12.77 -0.21
N GLY A 92 -10.50 11.79 -0.64
CA GLY A 92 -9.71 11.88 -1.86
C GLY A 92 -10.55 11.79 -3.14
N VAL A 93 -11.58 10.94 -3.17
CA VAL A 93 -12.46 10.85 -4.35
C VAL A 93 -13.23 12.16 -4.56
N PRO A 94 -13.98 12.71 -3.57
CA PRO A 94 -14.59 14.03 -3.72
C PRO A 94 -13.57 15.13 -4.03
N GLY A 95 -12.40 15.12 -3.41
CA GLY A 95 -11.33 16.08 -3.68
C GLY A 95 -10.87 16.06 -5.14
N ALA A 96 -10.74 14.87 -5.74
CA ALA A 96 -10.41 14.70 -7.15
C ALA A 96 -11.52 15.26 -8.05
N PHE A 97 -12.79 15.04 -7.71
CA PHE A 97 -13.92 15.63 -8.43
C PHE A 97 -13.93 17.15 -8.36
N VAL A 98 -13.67 17.73 -7.20
CA VAL A 98 -13.57 19.19 -7.04
C VAL A 98 -12.49 19.75 -7.97
N LEU A 99 -11.33 19.12 -8.02
CA LEU A 99 -10.23 19.53 -8.90
C LEU A 99 -10.56 19.35 -10.39
N ASP A 100 -11.34 18.34 -10.77
CA ASP A 100 -11.68 18.10 -12.17
C ASP A 100 -12.84 18.98 -12.66
N ARG A 101 -13.86 19.20 -11.82
CA ARG A 101 -15.14 19.80 -12.23
C ARG A 101 -15.23 21.30 -12.00
N PHE A 102 -14.49 21.83 -11.03
CA PHE A 102 -14.62 23.22 -10.62
C PHE A 102 -13.35 24.01 -10.89
N ASP A 103 -13.56 25.24 -11.34
CA ASP A 103 -12.52 26.25 -11.43
C ASP A 103 -12.74 27.28 -10.31
N PHE A 104 -11.75 27.42 -9.44
CA PHE A 104 -11.81 28.32 -8.29
C PHE A 104 -10.47 29.03 -8.07
N PRO A 105 -10.50 30.24 -7.46
CA PRO A 105 -9.27 30.96 -7.15
C PRO A 105 -8.39 30.13 -6.20
N GLY A 106 -7.12 29.95 -6.56
CA GLY A 106 -6.17 29.12 -5.78
C GLY A 106 -6.14 27.65 -6.14
N LYS A 107 -6.86 27.15 -7.14
CA LYS A 107 -6.86 25.76 -7.60
C LYS A 107 -5.45 25.20 -7.78
N THR A 108 -4.55 25.93 -8.45
CA THR A 108 -3.16 25.53 -8.67
C THR A 108 -2.38 25.39 -7.35
N ILE A 109 -2.66 26.24 -6.36
CA ILE A 109 -2.04 26.12 -5.03
C ILE A 109 -2.58 24.88 -4.33
N PHE A 110 -3.89 24.64 -4.40
CA PHE A 110 -4.51 23.45 -3.81
C PHE A 110 -3.98 22.15 -4.43
N GLU A 111 -3.83 22.08 -5.76
CA GLU A 111 -3.20 20.95 -6.45
C GLU A 111 -1.78 20.65 -5.93
N ARG A 112 -1.00 21.70 -5.70
CA ARG A 112 0.36 21.54 -5.12
C ARG A 112 0.32 21.12 -3.66
N LEU A 113 -0.58 21.67 -2.86
CA LEU A 113 -0.74 21.32 -1.44
C LEU A 113 -1.15 19.86 -1.26
N VAL A 114 -2.01 19.35 -2.13
CA VAL A 114 -2.40 17.93 -2.12
C VAL A 114 -1.19 17.00 -2.30
N LEU A 115 -0.15 17.43 -3.02
CA LEU A 115 1.05 16.64 -3.25
C LEU A 115 2.06 16.69 -2.10
N LEU A 116 1.96 17.68 -1.19
CA LEU A 116 2.94 17.88 -0.11
C LEU A 116 3.15 16.63 0.76
N PRO A 117 2.11 15.89 1.19
CA PRO A 117 2.31 14.71 2.02
C PRO A 117 3.15 13.61 1.35
N LEU A 118 3.16 13.54 0.02
CA LEU A 118 3.99 12.58 -0.73
C LEU A 118 5.46 12.98 -0.80
N ILE A 119 5.76 14.26 -0.63
CA ILE A 119 7.12 14.81 -0.74
C ILE A 119 7.77 14.90 0.64
N LEU A 120 6.98 15.13 1.68
CA LEU A 120 7.47 15.30 3.04
C LEU A 120 7.94 13.95 3.62
N PRO A 121 9.12 13.91 4.26
CA PRO A 121 9.54 12.73 5.01
C PRO A 121 8.52 12.35 6.08
N GLY A 122 8.16 11.06 6.17
CA GLY A 122 7.14 10.56 7.10
C GLY A 122 7.39 10.94 8.58
N ILE A 123 8.67 11.00 8.99
CA ILE A 123 9.05 11.44 10.34
C ILE A 123 8.60 12.89 10.59
N ILE A 124 8.82 13.80 9.65
CA ILE A 124 8.41 15.22 9.78
C ILE A 124 6.89 15.30 9.84
N THR A 125 6.19 14.56 8.99
CA THR A 125 4.74 14.49 8.98
C THR A 125 4.21 13.96 10.32
N GLY A 126 4.81 12.88 10.85
CA GLY A 126 4.42 12.28 12.12
C GLY A 126 4.59 13.24 13.30
N VAL A 127 5.74 13.94 13.39
CA VAL A 127 6.00 14.93 14.44
C VAL A 127 5.05 16.14 14.34
N ALA A 128 4.84 16.65 13.11
CA ALA A 128 3.94 17.78 12.89
C ALA A 128 2.50 17.45 13.31
N MET A 129 2.02 16.25 12.91
CA MET A 129 0.69 15.77 13.30
C MET A 129 0.57 15.53 14.82
N LEU A 130 1.59 14.94 15.44
CA LEU A 130 1.61 14.77 16.89
C LEU A 130 1.48 16.12 17.61
N THR A 131 2.25 17.12 17.18
CA THR A 131 2.20 18.48 17.74
C THR A 131 0.82 19.10 17.53
N PHE A 132 0.26 18.97 16.32
CA PHE A 132 -1.06 19.49 16.00
C PHE A 132 -2.16 18.83 16.85
N PHE A 133 -2.17 17.49 16.95
CA PHE A 133 -3.16 16.76 17.75
C PHE A 133 -3.03 17.08 19.24
N SER A 134 -1.80 17.23 19.73
CA SER A 134 -1.56 17.67 21.11
C SER A 134 -2.08 19.09 21.35
N PHE A 135 -1.88 20.00 20.39
CA PHE A 135 -2.38 21.38 20.50
C PHE A 135 -3.92 21.46 20.56
N ILE A 136 -4.62 20.64 19.79
CA ILE A 136 -6.10 20.58 19.83
C ILE A 136 -6.65 19.67 20.94
N GLY A 137 -5.80 19.10 21.79
CA GLY A 137 -6.20 18.25 22.90
C GLY A 137 -6.67 16.84 22.50
N LEU A 138 -6.35 16.38 21.28
CA LEU A 138 -6.70 15.02 20.82
C LEU A 138 -5.69 14.01 21.38
N SER A 139 -6.12 13.21 22.37
CA SER A 139 -5.26 12.20 22.99
C SER A 139 -4.91 11.06 21.99
N LEU A 140 -3.66 10.57 22.03
CA LEU A 140 -3.21 9.43 21.22
C LEU A 140 -4.00 8.15 21.52
N SER A 141 -4.57 8.03 22.70
CA SER A 141 -5.43 6.90 23.08
C SER A 141 -6.92 7.16 22.85
N SER A 142 -7.28 8.31 22.23
CA SER A 142 -8.68 8.61 21.90
C SER A 142 -9.19 7.64 20.83
N GLY A 143 -10.29 6.97 21.11
CA GLY A 143 -10.88 5.95 20.23
C GLY A 143 -11.56 4.85 21.03
N PHE A 144 -12.07 3.86 20.33
CA PHE A 144 -12.65 2.69 20.97
C PHE A 144 -11.54 1.71 21.40
N PRO A 145 -11.69 0.98 22.52
CA PRO A 145 -10.65 0.09 23.05
C PRO A 145 -10.13 -0.96 22.07
N ALA A 146 -10.95 -1.35 21.10
CA ALA A 146 -10.64 -2.37 20.10
C ALA A 146 -10.14 -1.82 18.76
N ILE A 147 -9.94 -0.50 18.63
CA ILE A 147 -9.57 0.16 17.38
C ILE A 147 -8.33 1.04 17.64
N PRO A 148 -7.40 1.18 16.68
CA PRO A 148 -6.32 2.15 16.76
C PRO A 148 -6.85 3.56 17.06
N GLY A 149 -6.10 4.35 17.82
CA GLY A 149 -6.50 5.71 18.17
C GLY A 149 -6.80 6.59 16.95
N TRP A 150 -7.74 7.54 17.10
CA TRP A 150 -8.06 8.46 16.02
C TRP A 150 -6.86 9.22 15.46
N PRO A 151 -5.86 9.67 16.26
CA PRO A 151 -4.70 10.37 15.72
C PRO A 151 -3.95 9.58 14.64
N VAL A 152 -3.71 8.28 14.85
CA VAL A 152 -2.99 7.47 13.86
C VAL A 152 -3.85 7.19 12.61
N VAL A 153 -5.17 7.00 12.78
CA VAL A 153 -6.10 6.84 11.66
C VAL A 153 -6.16 8.11 10.80
N LEU A 154 -6.30 9.27 11.45
CA LEU A 154 -6.31 10.57 10.79
C LEU A 154 -4.95 10.87 10.12
N GLY A 155 -3.85 10.51 10.79
CA GLY A 155 -2.50 10.68 10.26
C GLY A 155 -2.28 9.91 8.96
N HIS A 156 -2.59 8.62 8.97
CA HIS A 156 -2.49 7.79 7.75
C HIS A 156 -3.47 8.25 6.67
N GLY A 157 -4.74 8.46 7.04
CA GLY A 157 -5.77 8.89 6.09
C GLY A 157 -5.43 10.22 5.42
N ALA A 158 -5.00 11.22 6.18
CA ALA A 158 -4.62 12.53 5.63
C ALA A 158 -3.38 12.44 4.72
N ALA A 159 -2.32 11.74 5.17
CA ALA A 159 -1.10 11.59 4.38
C ALA A 159 -1.35 10.83 3.07
N LEU A 160 -2.17 9.78 3.09
CA LEU A 160 -2.41 8.92 1.95
C LEU A 160 -3.56 9.40 1.05
N THR A 161 -4.36 10.39 1.47
CA THR A 161 -5.40 11.02 0.64
C THR A 161 -4.83 11.57 -0.68
N SER A 162 -3.60 12.06 -0.65
CA SER A 162 -2.88 12.56 -1.84
C SER A 162 -2.81 11.54 -2.97
N ILE A 163 -2.64 10.27 -2.64
CA ILE A 163 -2.57 9.16 -3.62
C ILE A 163 -3.93 8.97 -4.30
N VAL A 164 -4.99 8.98 -3.51
CA VAL A 164 -6.35 8.86 -4.05
C VAL A 164 -6.67 10.02 -4.98
N VAL A 165 -6.44 11.26 -4.50
CA VAL A 165 -6.70 12.47 -5.29
C VAL A 165 -5.96 12.40 -6.62
N THR A 166 -4.66 12.13 -6.60
CA THR A 166 -3.84 12.14 -7.83
C THR A 166 -4.25 11.08 -8.83
N GLN A 167 -4.53 9.85 -8.37
CA GLN A 167 -4.91 8.76 -9.27
C GLN A 167 -6.32 8.93 -9.83
N VAL A 168 -7.28 9.31 -8.99
CA VAL A 168 -8.65 9.50 -9.42
C VAL A 168 -8.75 10.74 -10.32
N TYR A 169 -8.08 11.85 -9.98
CA TYR A 169 -8.02 13.04 -10.82
C TYR A 169 -7.41 12.77 -12.20
N ALA A 170 -6.29 12.03 -12.25
CA ALA A 170 -5.68 11.63 -13.52
C ALA A 170 -6.61 10.76 -14.38
N ARG A 171 -7.46 9.94 -13.76
CA ARG A 171 -8.45 9.11 -14.46
C ARG A 171 -9.63 9.94 -14.95
N LEU A 172 -10.16 10.87 -14.12
CA LEU A 172 -11.24 11.79 -14.48
C LEU A 172 -10.85 12.66 -15.68
N ARG A 173 -9.61 13.15 -15.72
CA ARG A 173 -9.09 13.93 -16.87
C ARG A 173 -9.09 13.16 -18.21
N ARG A 174 -9.11 11.84 -18.17
CA ARG A 174 -9.16 10.96 -19.34
C ARG A 174 -10.55 10.38 -19.59
N PHE A 175 -11.49 10.66 -18.69
CA PHE A 175 -12.85 10.17 -18.81
C PHE A 175 -13.61 11.01 -19.82
N ASP A 176 -14.32 10.33 -20.75
CA ASP A 176 -15.12 11.00 -21.76
C ASP A 176 -16.43 11.51 -21.15
N ARG A 177 -16.55 12.82 -21.04
CA ARG A 177 -17.73 13.49 -20.48
C ARG A 177 -18.99 13.33 -21.32
N ALA A 178 -18.87 13.03 -22.61
CA ALA A 178 -20.03 12.75 -23.45
C ALA A 178 -20.90 11.60 -22.92
N GLN A 179 -20.30 10.66 -22.15
CA GLN A 179 -21.07 9.60 -21.49
C GLN A 179 -21.98 10.13 -20.38
N GLU A 180 -21.54 11.14 -19.63
CA GLU A 180 -22.35 11.79 -18.59
C GLU A 180 -23.46 12.64 -19.23
N GLU A 181 -23.14 13.40 -20.28
CA GLU A 181 -24.10 14.17 -21.04
C GLU A 181 -25.19 13.27 -21.66
N ALA A 182 -24.80 12.18 -22.30
CA ALA A 182 -25.73 11.19 -22.83
C ALA A 182 -26.66 10.58 -21.77
N SER A 183 -26.16 10.36 -20.55
CA SER A 183 -27.00 9.86 -19.45
C SER A 183 -28.02 10.91 -18.99
N GLN A 184 -27.65 12.18 -18.98
CA GLN A 184 -28.55 13.28 -18.64
C GLN A 184 -29.62 13.50 -19.73
N ASP A 185 -29.27 13.33 -20.99
CA ASP A 185 -30.23 13.33 -22.11
C ASP A 185 -31.28 12.21 -21.98
N LEU A 186 -30.94 11.12 -21.28
CA LEU A 186 -31.87 10.05 -20.90
C LEU A 186 -32.59 10.31 -19.55
N TYR A 187 -32.62 11.57 -19.11
CA TYR A 187 -33.28 12.03 -17.88
C TYR A 187 -32.66 11.47 -16.58
N ALA A 188 -31.43 11.02 -16.60
CA ALA A 188 -30.71 10.65 -15.37
C ALA A 188 -30.35 11.92 -14.59
N ASN A 189 -30.59 11.92 -13.28
CA ASN A 189 -30.09 12.99 -12.41
C ASN A 189 -28.59 12.83 -12.11
N GLU A 190 -27.94 13.85 -11.54
CA GLU A 190 -26.51 13.85 -11.24
C GLU A 190 -26.06 12.67 -10.38
N TRP A 191 -26.90 12.26 -9.41
CA TRP A 191 -26.62 11.12 -8.53
C TRP A 191 -26.67 9.79 -9.29
N GLN A 192 -27.64 9.61 -10.19
CA GLN A 192 -27.73 8.45 -11.07
C GLN A 192 -26.57 8.40 -12.05
N THR A 193 -26.23 9.52 -12.68
CA THR A 193 -25.06 9.64 -13.56
C THR A 193 -23.78 9.29 -12.83
N PHE A 194 -23.60 9.80 -11.60
CA PHE A 194 -22.41 9.47 -10.80
C PHE A 194 -22.28 7.96 -10.55
N TRP A 195 -23.33 7.32 -10.03
CA TRP A 195 -23.26 5.91 -9.64
C TRP A 195 -23.30 4.93 -10.81
N LEU A 196 -24.01 5.25 -11.89
CA LEU A 196 -24.24 4.33 -13.00
C LEU A 196 -23.28 4.54 -14.19
N VAL A 197 -22.66 5.71 -14.30
CA VAL A 197 -21.80 6.08 -15.44
C VAL A 197 -20.40 6.45 -14.95
N THR A 198 -20.27 7.50 -14.13
CA THR A 198 -18.97 8.06 -13.77
C THR A 198 -18.17 7.11 -12.88
N LEU A 199 -18.74 6.63 -11.78
CA LEU A 199 -18.05 5.74 -10.84
C LEU A 199 -17.61 4.42 -11.48
N PRO A 200 -18.44 3.71 -12.28
CA PRO A 200 -17.98 2.56 -13.05
C PRO A 200 -16.85 2.89 -14.03
N GLY A 201 -16.89 4.05 -14.68
CA GLY A 201 -15.85 4.51 -15.60
C GLY A 201 -14.50 4.80 -14.96
N ILE A 202 -14.48 5.15 -13.68
CA ILE A 202 -13.26 5.42 -12.91
C ILE A 202 -12.95 4.31 -11.88
N ARG A 203 -13.72 3.22 -11.80
CA ARG A 203 -13.61 2.17 -10.79
C ARG A 203 -12.19 1.62 -10.64
N SER A 204 -11.48 1.45 -11.76
CA SER A 204 -10.10 0.95 -11.74
C SER A 204 -9.14 1.88 -10.99
N ALA A 205 -9.31 3.20 -11.11
CA ALA A 205 -8.48 4.17 -10.40
C ALA A 205 -8.84 4.21 -8.90
N VAL A 206 -10.14 4.14 -8.57
CA VAL A 206 -10.61 4.11 -7.17
C VAL A 206 -10.11 2.84 -6.46
N LEU A 207 -10.30 1.67 -7.09
CA LEU A 207 -9.83 0.40 -6.51
C LEU A 207 -8.31 0.32 -6.46
N GLY A 208 -7.60 0.78 -7.51
CA GLY A 208 -6.15 0.84 -7.54
C GLY A 208 -5.57 1.74 -6.45
N SER A 209 -6.14 2.94 -6.26
CA SER A 209 -5.74 3.84 -5.18
C SER A 209 -6.07 3.27 -3.80
N ALA A 210 -7.21 2.61 -3.63
CA ALA A 210 -7.58 1.93 -2.38
C ALA A 210 -6.55 0.88 -1.97
N LEU A 211 -6.11 0.05 -2.91
CA LEU A 211 -5.09 -0.96 -2.66
C LEU A 211 -3.73 -0.37 -2.32
N LEU A 212 -3.33 0.68 -3.04
CA LEU A 212 -2.07 1.38 -2.72
C LEU A 212 -2.11 1.99 -1.33
N VAL A 213 -3.20 2.68 -0.97
CA VAL A 213 -3.38 3.25 0.37
C VAL A 213 -3.36 2.15 1.43
N LEU A 214 -4.08 1.05 1.20
CA LEU A 214 -4.09 -0.10 2.11
C LEU A 214 -2.68 -0.64 2.34
N THR A 215 -1.95 -0.89 1.25
CA THR A 215 -0.59 -1.46 1.30
C THR A 215 0.38 -0.52 2.00
N LEU A 216 0.36 0.78 1.65
CA LEU A 216 1.24 1.78 2.25
C LEU A 216 0.92 2.01 3.72
N SER A 217 -0.36 1.97 4.11
CA SER A 217 -0.76 2.07 5.52
C SER A 217 -0.33 0.85 6.34
N LEU A 218 -0.29 -0.34 5.73
CA LEU A 218 0.19 -1.56 6.40
C LEU A 218 1.69 -1.53 6.67
N ASP A 219 2.48 -0.85 5.84
CA ASP A 219 3.95 -0.80 5.94
C ASP A 219 4.47 0.49 6.60
N GLU A 220 3.57 1.42 6.97
CA GLU A 220 3.95 2.73 7.51
C GLU A 220 4.46 2.63 8.95
N ILE A 221 5.71 3.03 9.16
CA ILE A 221 6.37 3.05 10.47
C ILE A 221 6.49 4.45 11.02
N ALA A 222 6.89 5.42 10.19
CA ALA A 222 7.33 6.73 10.64
C ALA A 222 6.20 7.55 11.27
N VAL A 223 5.07 7.68 10.56
CA VAL A 223 3.87 8.37 11.07
C VAL A 223 3.25 7.58 12.22
N THR A 224 3.19 6.25 12.08
CA THR A 224 2.64 5.36 13.12
C THR A 224 3.40 5.52 14.43
N PHE A 225 4.73 5.55 14.41
CA PHE A 225 5.57 5.65 15.60
C PHE A 225 5.22 6.85 16.49
N PHE A 226 4.88 7.98 15.90
CA PHE A 226 4.53 9.19 16.63
C PHE A 226 3.06 9.24 17.05
N LEU A 227 2.16 8.61 16.32
CA LEU A 227 0.72 8.76 16.49
C LEU A 227 0.04 7.54 17.13
N ILE A 228 0.72 6.39 17.21
CA ILE A 228 0.16 5.20 17.83
C ILE A 228 0.08 5.38 19.36
N GLY A 229 -1.05 5.00 19.93
CA GLY A 229 -1.24 5.08 21.36
C GLY A 229 -0.78 3.81 22.10
N ARG A 230 -1.74 3.07 22.67
CA ARG A 230 -1.46 1.86 23.46
C ARG A 230 -1.30 0.59 22.62
N GLN A 231 -1.81 0.59 21.40
CA GLN A 231 -1.73 -0.54 20.49
C GLN A 231 -0.43 -0.45 19.69
N ASN A 232 -0.02 -1.58 19.14
CA ASN A 232 1.13 -1.63 18.24
C ASN A 232 0.68 -2.11 16.85
N THR A 233 1.45 -1.80 15.82
CA THR A 233 1.28 -2.34 14.46
C THR A 233 2.35 -3.37 14.17
N ILE A 234 2.12 -4.23 13.17
CA ILE A 234 3.11 -5.24 12.78
C ILE A 234 4.47 -4.62 12.47
N PRO A 235 4.60 -3.55 11.64
CA PRO A 235 5.90 -2.96 11.36
C PRO A 235 6.60 -2.45 12.62
N LEU A 236 5.88 -1.80 13.53
CA LEU A 236 6.46 -1.35 14.79
C LEU A 236 6.82 -2.49 15.74
N GLN A 237 6.04 -3.57 15.75
CA GLN A 237 6.35 -4.76 16.54
C GLN A 237 7.64 -5.41 16.04
N ILE A 238 7.78 -5.59 14.73
CA ILE A 238 9.01 -6.12 14.11
C ILE A 238 10.19 -5.18 14.35
N TRP A 239 9.99 -3.87 14.21
CA TRP A 239 11.01 -2.89 14.54
C TRP A 239 11.48 -2.98 15.99
N GLY A 240 10.56 -3.18 16.92
CA GLY A 240 10.86 -3.43 18.33
C GLY A 240 11.62 -4.75 18.58
N MET A 241 11.32 -5.80 17.79
CA MET A 241 12.05 -7.07 17.84
C MET A 241 13.48 -6.91 17.30
N LEU A 242 13.65 -6.24 16.16
CA LEU A 242 14.96 -5.96 15.55
C LEU A 242 15.90 -5.16 16.48
N ARG A 243 15.37 -4.22 17.25
CA ARG A 243 16.16 -3.47 18.24
C ARG A 243 16.71 -4.34 19.38
N ARG A 244 16.11 -5.49 19.65
CA ARG A 244 16.58 -6.47 20.66
C ARG A 244 17.60 -7.45 20.09
N GLY A 245 17.75 -7.46 18.76
CA GLY A 245 18.66 -8.35 18.03
C GLY A 245 17.98 -9.06 16.88
N ILE A 246 18.76 -9.44 15.88
CA ILE A 246 18.26 -10.19 14.72
C ILE A 246 18.17 -11.66 15.12
N THR A 247 16.96 -12.17 15.27
CA THR A 247 16.69 -13.58 15.59
C THR A 247 15.95 -14.26 14.42
N PRO A 248 16.00 -15.59 14.30
CA PRO A 248 15.21 -16.31 13.31
C PRO A 248 13.69 -16.10 13.44
N GLU A 249 13.21 -15.74 14.63
CA GLU A 249 11.82 -15.37 14.89
C GLU A 249 11.43 -14.10 14.10
N VAL A 250 12.29 -13.08 14.05
CA VAL A 250 12.09 -11.88 13.23
C VAL A 250 12.03 -12.24 11.75
N ASN A 251 12.93 -13.13 11.31
CA ASN A 251 12.95 -13.61 9.93
C ASN A 251 11.68 -14.39 9.59
N ALA A 252 11.18 -15.23 10.52
CA ALA A 252 9.93 -15.95 10.35
C ALA A 252 8.73 -14.99 10.25
N ALA A 253 8.67 -13.93 11.08
CA ALA A 253 7.65 -12.91 11.01
C ALA A 253 7.68 -12.17 9.64
N ALA A 254 8.87 -11.75 9.21
CA ALA A 254 9.04 -11.12 7.89
C ALA A 254 8.64 -12.06 6.74
N THR A 255 8.98 -13.37 6.85
CA THR A 255 8.60 -14.38 5.85
C THR A 255 7.08 -14.55 5.75
N VAL A 256 6.38 -14.61 6.89
CA VAL A 256 4.89 -14.72 6.90
C VAL A 256 4.27 -13.50 6.23
N ILE A 257 4.72 -12.29 6.55
CA ILE A 257 4.20 -11.06 5.94
C ILE A 257 4.48 -11.03 4.45
N PHE A 258 5.69 -11.38 4.03
CA PHE A 258 6.06 -11.46 2.62
C PHE A 258 5.16 -12.43 1.85
N LEU A 259 4.94 -13.63 2.37
CA LEU A 259 4.07 -14.63 1.75
C LEU A 259 2.61 -14.16 1.66
N LEU A 260 2.09 -13.53 2.73
CA LEU A 260 0.75 -12.94 2.71
C LEU A 260 0.64 -11.85 1.64
N SER A 261 1.62 -10.97 1.53
CA SER A 261 1.65 -9.92 0.51
C SER A 261 1.65 -10.50 -0.90
N VAL A 262 2.47 -11.54 -1.15
CA VAL A 262 2.51 -12.23 -2.45
C VAL A 262 1.15 -12.88 -2.77
N ILE A 263 0.52 -13.54 -1.80
CA ILE A 263 -0.80 -14.17 -1.97
C ILE A 263 -1.85 -13.10 -2.34
N ILE A 264 -1.87 -11.97 -1.63
CA ILE A 264 -2.80 -10.87 -1.90
C ILE A 264 -2.59 -10.34 -3.32
N ILE A 265 -1.35 -10.06 -3.72
CA ILE A 265 -1.02 -9.52 -5.04
C ILE A 265 -1.40 -10.51 -6.15
N VAL A 266 -1.06 -11.79 -5.99
CA VAL A 266 -1.38 -12.84 -6.99
C VAL A 266 -2.89 -13.03 -7.12
N THR A 267 -3.60 -13.07 -6.00
CA THR A 267 -5.06 -13.21 -6.00
C THR A 267 -5.71 -12.02 -6.69
N TRP A 268 -5.28 -10.81 -6.34
CA TRP A 268 -5.76 -9.60 -6.99
C TRP A 268 -5.47 -9.56 -8.49
N ALA A 269 -4.23 -9.89 -8.90
CA ALA A 269 -3.84 -9.91 -10.31
C ALA A 269 -4.65 -10.94 -11.13
N ARG A 270 -5.09 -12.03 -10.51
CA ARG A 270 -5.98 -13.01 -11.16
C ARG A 270 -7.40 -12.49 -11.33
N LEU A 271 -7.96 -11.90 -10.27
CA LEU A 271 -9.30 -11.31 -10.30
C LEU A 271 -9.43 -10.18 -11.33
N MET A 272 -8.38 -9.37 -11.51
CA MET A 272 -8.36 -8.27 -12.49
C MET A 272 -8.12 -8.71 -13.94
N ARG A 273 -7.73 -9.98 -14.19
CA ARG A 273 -7.55 -10.50 -15.55
C ARG A 273 -8.84 -11.08 -16.15
N GLU A 274 -9.83 -11.32 -15.33
CA GLU A 274 -11.13 -11.90 -15.75
C GLU A 274 -12.14 -10.82 -16.14
N ASP A 275 -11.82 -9.53 -15.95
CA ASP A 275 -12.56 -8.35 -16.42
C ASP A 275 -11.86 -7.68 -17.63
#